data_e4023d481570b28b37ea84b4a89a864a
#
_entry.id   e4023d481570b28b37ea84b4a89a864a
#
_cell.length_a   1.000
_cell.length_b   1.000
_cell.length_c   1.000
_cell.angle_alpha   90.00
_cell.angle_beta   90.00
_cell.angle_gamma   90.00
#
_symmetry.space_group_name_H-M   'P 1'
#
loop_
_entity.id
_entity.type
_entity.pdbx_description
1 polymer ?
#
loop_
_entity_poly.entity_id
_entity_poly.type
_entity_poly.pdbx_seq_one_letter_code
_entity_poly.pdbx_strand_id
1 'polypeptide(L)'
;IIDNPEITLEANPDDLSEEKIVQLAASSINRLSIGIQSFFEEDLKLMNRAHNAAEAEKSLQLARQHFDNISIDLIYGMPNMSLARWKENIDKALGYGIPHISSYALTVEPKTALAKFVEKGLVSPASDEEAQEHFNLLNETLLDAGFDCYETSNFGKPGYYSKNNSAYWQQKKYIGIGPSAHSFDGVRRGWNINNNPKYIKSIEQE
;
A
#
# COMPACT_ATOMS: atom_id res chain seq x y z
N ILE A 1 -4.30 -9.00 -24.97
CA ILE A 1 -5.37 -8.82 -23.95
C ILE A 1 -5.61 -10.20 -23.37
N ILE A 2 -5.56 -10.32 -22.05
CA ILE A 2 -5.85 -11.58 -21.35
C ILE A 2 -7.32 -11.60 -20.94
N ASP A 3 -7.91 -12.78 -20.89
CA ASP A 3 -9.25 -12.97 -20.33
C ASP A 3 -9.20 -12.74 -18.82
N ASN A 4 -10.19 -11.99 -18.29
CA ASN A 4 -10.29 -11.63 -16.87
C ASN A 4 -9.01 -10.97 -16.28
N PRO A 5 -8.62 -9.80 -16.76
CA PRO A 5 -7.47 -9.09 -16.23
C PRO A 5 -7.73 -8.63 -14.78
N GLU A 6 -6.71 -8.62 -13.94
CA GLU A 6 -6.73 -7.86 -12.69
C GLU A 6 -6.52 -6.38 -13.03
N ILE A 7 -7.51 -5.57 -12.68
CA ILE A 7 -7.47 -4.12 -12.89
C ILE A 7 -7.54 -3.48 -11.51
N THR A 8 -6.37 -3.07 -11.02
CA THR A 8 -6.22 -2.50 -9.68
C THR A 8 -6.23 -0.97 -9.74
N LEU A 9 -6.98 -0.35 -8.85
CA LEU A 9 -6.86 1.07 -8.52
C LEU A 9 -6.22 1.21 -7.14
N GLU A 10 -5.16 2.01 -7.07
CA GLU A 10 -4.57 2.45 -5.80
C GLU A 10 -5.22 3.78 -5.39
N ALA A 11 -5.63 3.89 -4.13
CA ALA A 11 -6.32 5.06 -3.61
C ALA A 11 -5.94 5.34 -2.15
N ASN A 12 -6.08 6.62 -1.76
CA ASN A 12 -6.08 6.99 -0.35
C ASN A 12 -7.51 6.98 0.20
N PRO A 13 -7.69 6.78 1.52
CA PRO A 13 -9.03 6.81 2.14
C PRO A 13 -9.83 8.08 1.88
N ASP A 14 -9.18 9.24 1.88
CA ASP A 14 -9.78 10.56 1.62
C ASP A 14 -10.29 10.74 0.17
N ASP A 15 -9.79 9.94 -0.77
CA ASP A 15 -10.27 9.92 -2.17
C ASP A 15 -11.48 8.99 -2.39
N LEU A 16 -11.84 8.16 -1.40
CA LEU A 16 -12.83 7.09 -1.50
C LEU A 16 -14.17 7.47 -0.85
N SER A 17 -14.87 8.47 -1.42
CA SER A 17 -16.26 8.72 -1.05
C SER A 17 -17.18 7.56 -1.47
N GLU A 18 -18.35 7.43 -0.85
CA GLU A 18 -19.36 6.42 -1.21
C GLU A 18 -19.72 6.49 -2.70
N GLU A 19 -19.97 7.70 -3.22
CA GLU A 19 -20.25 7.92 -4.63
C GLU A 19 -19.10 7.42 -5.53
N LYS A 20 -17.84 7.73 -5.14
CA LYS A 20 -16.67 7.29 -5.89
C LYS A 20 -16.53 5.77 -5.89
N ILE A 21 -16.75 5.11 -4.75
CA ILE A 21 -16.68 3.65 -4.64
C ILE A 21 -17.73 3.00 -5.53
N VAL A 22 -18.96 3.51 -5.56
CA VAL A 22 -20.04 3.01 -6.44
C VAL A 22 -19.66 3.18 -7.92
N GLN A 23 -19.10 4.35 -8.30
CA GLN A 23 -18.63 4.58 -9.67
C GLN A 23 -17.50 3.61 -10.06
N LEU A 24 -16.55 3.35 -9.16
CA LEU A 24 -15.46 2.41 -9.37
C LEU A 24 -15.99 0.98 -9.54
N ALA A 25 -16.94 0.56 -8.70
CA ALA A 25 -17.55 -0.76 -8.78
C ALA A 25 -18.37 -0.97 -10.07
N ALA A 26 -18.90 0.10 -10.65
CA ALA A 26 -19.59 0.05 -11.95
C ALA A 26 -18.62 0.09 -13.16
N SER A 27 -17.32 0.24 -12.93
CA SER A 27 -16.29 0.27 -13.95
C SER A 27 -15.69 -1.13 -14.19
N SER A 28 -14.60 -1.20 -14.95
CA SER A 28 -13.82 -2.43 -15.13
C SER A 28 -12.83 -2.71 -13.99
N ILE A 29 -12.73 -1.82 -12.98
CA ILE A 29 -11.86 -2.03 -11.83
C ILE A 29 -12.42 -3.18 -10.99
N ASN A 30 -11.57 -4.15 -10.67
CA ASN A 30 -11.98 -5.35 -9.92
C ASN A 30 -11.07 -5.62 -8.70
N ARG A 31 -10.12 -4.72 -8.41
CA ARG A 31 -9.29 -4.73 -7.21
C ARG A 31 -9.03 -3.32 -6.73
N LEU A 32 -9.13 -3.09 -5.42
CA LEU A 32 -8.68 -1.85 -4.78
C LEU A 32 -7.44 -2.10 -3.93
N SER A 33 -6.47 -1.17 -3.96
CA SER A 33 -5.38 -1.09 -3.00
C SER A 33 -5.52 0.23 -2.25
N ILE A 34 -5.74 0.16 -0.94
CA ILE A 34 -6.10 1.32 -0.13
C ILE A 34 -4.99 1.62 0.87
N GLY A 35 -4.40 2.80 0.76
CA GLY A 35 -3.30 3.25 1.61
C GLY A 35 -3.77 3.64 3.02
N ILE A 36 -4.19 2.68 3.83
CA ILE A 36 -4.63 2.88 5.23
C ILE A 36 -3.48 3.38 6.11
N GLN A 37 -2.32 2.77 5.99
CA GLN A 37 -1.06 2.99 6.71
C GLN A 37 -1.13 2.66 8.20
N SER A 38 -2.12 3.15 8.93
CA SER A 38 -2.40 2.84 10.33
C SER A 38 -3.86 3.16 10.66
N PHE A 39 -4.42 2.50 11.67
CA PHE A 39 -5.71 2.82 12.27
C PHE A 39 -5.57 3.72 13.51
N PHE A 40 -4.39 4.29 13.74
CA PHE A 40 -4.11 5.20 14.85
C PHE A 40 -3.81 6.60 14.35
N GLU A 41 -4.53 7.55 14.91
CA GLU A 41 -4.45 8.97 14.55
C GLU A 41 -3.03 9.56 14.74
N GLU A 42 -2.30 9.09 15.76
CA GLU A 42 -0.93 9.53 16.04
C GLU A 42 0.03 9.15 14.91
N ASP A 43 -0.09 7.92 14.42
CA ASP A 43 0.74 7.39 13.33
C ASP A 43 0.45 8.15 12.03
N LEU A 44 -0.83 8.36 11.70
CA LEU A 44 -1.25 9.09 10.51
C LEU A 44 -0.73 10.53 10.50
N LYS A 45 -0.82 11.22 11.64
CA LYS A 45 -0.26 12.57 11.81
C LYS A 45 1.26 12.60 11.63
N LEU A 46 1.96 11.62 12.21
CA LEU A 46 3.42 11.53 12.10
C LEU A 46 3.86 11.32 10.65
N MET A 47 3.10 10.53 9.88
CA MET A 47 3.32 10.32 8.46
C MET A 47 2.79 11.46 7.58
N ASN A 48 2.18 12.49 8.18
CA ASN A 48 1.55 13.62 7.47
C ASN A 48 0.50 13.16 6.43
N ARG A 49 -0.33 12.17 6.81
CA ARG A 49 -1.42 11.68 5.96
C ARG A 49 -2.57 12.68 5.93
N ALA A 50 -3.26 12.78 4.79
CA ALA A 50 -4.40 13.68 4.61
C ALA A 50 -5.65 13.15 5.35
N HIS A 51 -5.85 11.84 5.36
CA HIS A 51 -6.96 11.18 6.04
C HIS A 51 -6.67 10.94 7.53
N ASN A 52 -7.72 10.79 8.31
CA ASN A 52 -7.70 10.38 9.71
C ASN A 52 -8.15 8.92 9.88
N ALA A 53 -8.04 8.37 11.10
CA ALA A 53 -8.38 6.98 11.39
C ALA A 53 -9.86 6.65 11.10
N ALA A 54 -10.79 7.56 11.39
CA ALA A 54 -12.21 7.34 11.13
C ALA A 54 -12.53 7.31 9.62
N GLU A 55 -11.86 8.15 8.83
CA GLU A 55 -11.98 8.13 7.36
C GLU A 55 -11.39 6.83 6.77
N ALA A 56 -10.26 6.36 7.30
CA ALA A 56 -9.67 5.08 6.91
C ALA A 56 -10.65 3.91 7.16
N GLU A 57 -11.23 3.83 8.36
CA GLU A 57 -12.20 2.79 8.70
C GLU A 57 -13.47 2.89 7.85
N LYS A 58 -14.02 4.10 7.65
CA LYS A 58 -15.20 4.34 6.83
C LYS A 58 -15.00 3.95 5.37
N SER A 59 -13.89 4.36 4.76
CA SER A 59 -13.57 4.02 3.37
C SER A 59 -13.48 2.51 3.18
N LEU A 60 -12.89 1.81 4.14
CA LEU A 60 -12.74 0.36 4.11
C LEU A 60 -14.09 -0.36 4.27
N GLN A 61 -14.96 0.10 5.19
CA GLN A 61 -16.31 -0.43 5.34
C GLN A 61 -17.14 -0.27 4.07
N LEU A 62 -17.06 0.89 3.41
CA LEU A 62 -17.75 1.14 2.15
C LEU A 62 -17.18 0.29 1.00
N ALA A 63 -15.85 0.23 0.86
CA ALA A 63 -15.21 -0.56 -0.18
C ALA A 63 -15.60 -2.04 -0.10
N ARG A 64 -15.67 -2.60 1.11
CA ARG A 64 -16.08 -3.99 1.36
C ARG A 64 -17.49 -4.35 0.93
N GLN A 65 -18.37 -3.37 0.74
CA GLN A 65 -19.74 -3.60 0.26
C GLN A 65 -19.78 -3.83 -1.26
N HIS A 66 -18.72 -3.45 -1.97
CA HIS A 66 -18.69 -3.42 -3.44
C HIS A 66 -17.53 -4.22 -4.05
N PHE A 67 -16.47 -4.50 -3.27
CA PHE A 67 -15.29 -5.20 -3.74
C PHE A 67 -14.92 -6.36 -2.81
N ASP A 68 -14.68 -7.54 -3.36
CA ASP A 68 -14.15 -8.69 -2.65
C ASP A 68 -12.62 -8.69 -2.62
N ASN A 69 -11.98 -8.18 -3.69
CA ASN A 69 -10.53 -8.13 -3.81
C ASN A 69 -10.01 -6.77 -3.38
N ILE A 70 -9.69 -6.66 -2.09
CA ILE A 70 -9.15 -5.44 -1.49
C ILE A 70 -7.79 -5.76 -0.88
N SER A 71 -6.82 -4.90 -1.17
CA SER A 71 -5.55 -4.79 -0.47
C SER A 71 -5.56 -3.56 0.42
N ILE A 72 -4.92 -3.64 1.57
CA ILE A 72 -4.58 -2.45 2.35
C ILE A 72 -3.08 -2.39 2.59
N ASP A 73 -2.56 -1.17 2.67
CA ASP A 73 -1.19 -0.93 3.05
C ASP A 73 -1.12 -0.57 4.53
N LEU A 74 -0.22 -1.20 5.28
CA LEU A 74 0.09 -0.90 6.67
C LEU A 74 1.58 -0.60 6.82
N ILE A 75 1.93 0.33 7.71
CA ILE A 75 3.31 0.70 7.99
C ILE A 75 3.64 0.36 9.44
N TYR A 76 4.71 -0.41 9.63
CA TYR A 76 5.28 -0.74 10.94
C TYR A 76 6.64 -0.06 11.16
N GLY A 77 7.23 -0.24 12.34
CA GLY A 77 8.50 0.42 12.68
C GLY A 77 8.33 1.94 12.82
N MET A 78 7.14 2.37 13.22
CA MET A 78 6.88 3.78 13.52
C MET A 78 7.58 4.17 14.82
N PRO A 79 8.07 5.42 14.94
CA PRO A 79 8.55 5.96 16.20
C PRO A 79 7.52 5.78 17.33
N ASN A 80 7.95 5.23 18.45
CA ASN A 80 7.11 4.98 19.63
C ASN A 80 5.91 4.02 19.39
N MET A 81 5.92 3.25 18.33
CA MET A 81 4.92 2.21 18.11
C MET A 81 5.23 0.99 18.99
N SER A 82 4.38 0.72 19.97
CA SER A 82 4.50 -0.51 20.74
C SER A 82 4.04 -1.74 19.96
N LEU A 83 4.54 -2.94 20.32
CA LEU A 83 4.05 -4.21 19.77
C LEU A 83 2.54 -4.37 19.97
N ALA A 84 1.98 -3.91 21.10
CA ALA A 84 0.54 -3.96 21.36
C ALA A 84 -0.25 -3.09 20.35
N ARG A 85 0.20 -1.86 20.08
CA ARG A 85 -0.42 -0.99 19.08
C ARG A 85 -0.29 -1.55 17.66
N TRP A 86 0.87 -2.12 17.34
CA TRP A 86 1.05 -2.78 16.06
C TRP A 86 0.13 -4.00 15.90
N LYS A 87 0.03 -4.83 16.95
CA LYS A 87 -0.92 -5.96 16.97
C LYS A 87 -2.36 -5.51 16.74
N GLU A 88 -2.77 -4.41 17.37
CA GLU A 88 -4.11 -3.86 17.19
C GLU A 88 -4.36 -3.37 15.76
N ASN A 89 -3.36 -2.79 15.07
CA ASN A 89 -3.46 -2.47 13.64
C ASN A 89 -3.75 -3.72 12.80
N ILE A 90 -3.00 -4.80 13.05
CA ILE A 90 -3.18 -6.08 12.33
C ILE A 90 -4.55 -6.67 12.64
N ASP A 91 -4.96 -6.68 13.90
CA ASP A 91 -6.25 -7.24 14.32
C ASP A 91 -7.44 -6.48 13.73
N LYS A 92 -7.35 -5.15 13.64
CA LYS A 92 -8.35 -4.33 12.94
C LYS A 92 -8.43 -4.72 11.46
N ALA A 93 -7.32 -4.83 10.76
CA ALA A 93 -7.29 -5.26 9.37
C ALA A 93 -7.94 -6.63 9.18
N LEU A 94 -7.60 -7.59 10.03
CA LEU A 94 -8.22 -8.94 10.04
C LEU A 94 -9.72 -8.88 10.36
N GLY A 95 -10.14 -8.03 11.30
CA GLY A 95 -11.54 -7.82 11.68
C GLY A 95 -12.40 -7.31 10.53
N TYR A 96 -11.84 -6.52 9.62
CA TYR A 96 -12.51 -6.13 8.37
C TYR A 96 -12.55 -7.25 7.32
N GLY A 97 -11.92 -8.39 7.55
CA GLY A 97 -11.91 -9.51 6.61
C GLY A 97 -11.17 -9.21 5.32
N ILE A 98 -10.16 -8.35 5.36
CA ILE A 98 -9.35 -8.00 4.19
C ILE A 98 -8.52 -9.19 3.76
N PRO A 99 -8.54 -9.58 2.46
CA PRO A 99 -7.87 -10.77 1.98
C PRO A 99 -6.40 -10.56 1.61
N HIS A 100 -5.93 -9.32 1.54
CA HIS A 100 -4.56 -8.98 1.16
C HIS A 100 -4.04 -7.77 1.94
N ILE A 101 -2.83 -7.87 2.46
CA ILE A 101 -2.16 -6.81 3.22
C ILE A 101 -0.75 -6.62 2.66
N SER A 102 -0.44 -5.39 2.26
CA SER A 102 0.93 -4.95 2.01
C SER A 102 1.45 -4.27 3.27
N SER A 103 2.62 -4.66 3.75
CA SER A 103 3.16 -4.08 4.98
C SER A 103 4.62 -3.73 4.82
N TYR A 104 4.95 -2.48 5.16
CA TYR A 104 6.27 -1.91 4.94
C TYR A 104 6.83 -1.38 6.26
N ALA A 105 8.15 -1.55 6.46
CA ALA A 105 8.86 -0.81 7.50
C ALA A 105 8.92 0.67 7.13
N LEU A 106 8.68 1.55 8.11
CA LEU A 106 8.81 2.98 7.89
C LEU A 106 10.24 3.33 7.46
N THR A 107 10.35 3.95 6.29
CA THR A 107 11.61 4.53 5.82
C THR A 107 11.55 6.05 5.94
N VAL A 108 12.57 6.64 6.55
CA VAL A 108 12.69 8.10 6.67
C VAL A 108 13.27 8.66 5.38
N GLU A 109 12.40 9.03 4.46
CA GLU A 109 12.81 9.59 3.18
C GLU A 109 13.37 11.01 3.31
N PRO A 110 14.47 11.35 2.61
CA PRO A 110 15.03 12.70 2.61
C PRO A 110 14.02 13.76 2.17
N LYS A 111 14.10 14.96 2.73
CA LYS A 111 13.25 16.13 2.44
C LYS A 111 11.79 16.01 2.92
N THR A 112 11.44 14.98 3.69
CA THR A 112 10.11 14.86 4.31
C THR A 112 10.02 15.62 5.61
N ALA A 113 8.81 15.84 6.12
CA ALA A 113 8.59 16.42 7.45
C ALA A 113 9.20 15.53 8.54
N LEU A 114 9.06 14.21 8.42
CA LEU A 114 9.61 13.23 9.34
C LEU A 114 11.14 13.31 9.39
N ALA A 115 11.83 13.42 8.25
CA ALA A 115 13.29 13.60 8.22
C ALA A 115 13.73 14.81 9.02
N LYS A 116 13.00 15.95 8.90
CA LYS A 116 13.29 17.16 9.66
C LYS A 116 13.05 16.98 11.17
N PHE A 117 12.07 16.20 11.57
CA PHE A 117 11.83 15.91 12.99
C PHE A 117 12.93 15.03 13.57
N VAL A 118 13.39 14.04 12.80
CA VAL A 118 14.52 13.19 13.19
C VAL A 118 15.81 14.01 13.30
N GLU A 119 16.13 14.84 12.30
CA GLU A 119 17.31 15.73 12.32
C GLU A 119 17.33 16.66 13.55
N LYS A 120 16.15 17.14 13.97
CA LYS A 120 16.00 18.01 15.14
C LYS A 120 15.96 17.25 16.48
N GLY A 121 16.04 15.93 16.46
CA GLY A 121 15.93 15.10 17.66
C GLY A 121 14.54 15.12 18.32
N LEU A 122 13.50 15.55 17.60
CA LEU A 122 12.12 15.57 18.08
C LEU A 122 11.47 14.19 18.05
N VAL A 123 11.95 13.33 17.17
CA VAL A 123 11.48 11.97 16.97
C VAL A 123 12.69 11.07 16.75
N SER A 124 12.72 9.92 17.41
CA SER A 124 13.71 8.87 17.15
C SER A 124 13.09 7.80 16.25
N PRO A 125 13.71 7.44 15.13
CA PRO A 125 13.26 6.27 14.34
C PRO A 125 13.27 5.02 15.21
N ALA A 126 12.43 4.06 14.86
CA ALA A 126 12.53 2.72 15.44
C ALA A 126 13.90 2.12 15.13
N SER A 127 14.45 1.34 16.05
CA SER A 127 15.67 0.56 15.79
C SER A 127 15.39 -0.59 14.81
N ASP A 128 16.44 -1.18 14.24
CA ASP A 128 16.32 -2.35 13.39
C ASP A 128 15.74 -3.54 14.17
N GLU A 129 16.07 -3.67 15.45
CA GLU A 129 15.52 -4.69 16.35
C GLU A 129 14.03 -4.51 16.57
N GLU A 130 13.56 -3.28 16.86
CA GLU A 130 12.13 -2.99 17.00
C GLU A 130 11.36 -3.25 15.70
N ALA A 131 11.92 -2.85 14.56
CA ALA A 131 11.31 -3.12 13.26
C ALA A 131 11.24 -4.63 12.97
N GLN A 132 12.26 -5.40 13.36
CA GLN A 132 12.28 -6.85 13.23
C GLN A 132 11.23 -7.52 14.14
N GLU A 133 11.07 -7.04 15.37
CA GLU A 133 10.01 -7.55 16.27
C GLU A 133 8.61 -7.30 15.70
N HIS A 134 8.37 -6.09 15.13
CA HIS A 134 7.11 -5.79 14.43
C HIS A 134 6.87 -6.70 13.24
N PHE A 135 7.91 -6.96 12.44
CA PHE A 135 7.81 -7.88 11.30
C PHE A 135 7.51 -9.31 11.74
N ASN A 136 8.17 -9.80 12.78
CA ASN A 136 7.93 -11.14 13.30
C ASN A 136 6.48 -11.29 13.79
N LEU A 137 5.99 -10.32 14.56
CA LEU A 137 4.60 -10.31 15.03
C LEU A 137 3.59 -10.28 13.86
N LEU A 138 3.86 -9.47 12.83
CA LEU A 138 3.05 -9.43 11.61
C LEU A 138 2.99 -10.80 10.95
N ASN A 139 4.15 -11.38 10.68
CA ASN A 139 4.27 -12.65 9.98
C ASN A 139 3.56 -13.78 10.72
N GLU A 140 3.80 -13.94 12.03
CA GLU A 140 3.13 -14.93 12.86
C GLU A 140 1.62 -14.74 12.85
N THR A 141 1.15 -13.50 13.10
CA THR A 141 -0.29 -13.20 13.17
C THR A 141 -1.01 -13.47 11.84
N LEU A 142 -0.42 -13.09 10.72
CA LEU A 142 -1.04 -13.29 9.42
C LEU A 142 -1.00 -14.74 8.96
N LEU A 143 0.08 -15.48 9.24
CA LEU A 143 0.15 -16.93 8.98
C LEU A 143 -0.93 -17.69 9.78
N ASP A 144 -1.10 -17.38 11.05
CA ASP A 144 -2.15 -17.97 11.90
C ASP A 144 -3.56 -17.63 11.39
N ALA A 145 -3.73 -16.48 10.73
CA ALA A 145 -4.99 -16.06 10.09
C ALA A 145 -5.20 -16.63 8.68
N GLY A 146 -4.30 -17.52 8.21
CA GLY A 146 -4.37 -18.20 6.91
C GLY A 146 -3.94 -17.37 5.72
N PHE A 147 -3.05 -16.41 5.94
CA PHE A 147 -2.36 -15.70 4.87
C PHE A 147 -1.04 -16.36 4.53
N ASP A 148 -0.62 -16.27 3.29
CA ASP A 148 0.71 -16.62 2.83
C ASP A 148 1.56 -15.35 2.68
N CYS A 149 2.79 -15.38 3.18
CA CYS A 149 3.80 -14.38 2.84
C CYS A 149 4.38 -14.78 1.46
N TYR A 150 3.78 -14.29 0.38
CA TYR A 150 4.14 -14.71 -0.97
C TYR A 150 5.27 -13.89 -1.61
N GLU A 151 5.63 -12.78 -0.96
CA GLU A 151 6.84 -12.00 -1.26
C GLU A 151 7.19 -11.12 -0.04
N THR A 152 8.25 -10.30 -0.12
CA THR A 152 8.88 -9.63 1.03
C THR A 152 7.92 -8.77 1.87
N SER A 153 6.97 -8.08 1.23
CA SER A 153 6.10 -7.09 1.88
C SER A 153 4.62 -7.38 1.73
N ASN A 154 4.26 -8.44 1.02
CA ASN A 154 2.87 -8.73 0.70
C ASN A 154 2.41 -10.07 1.24
N PHE A 155 1.29 -10.01 1.94
CA PHE A 155 0.59 -11.14 2.54
C PHE A 155 -0.79 -11.26 1.90
N GLY A 156 -1.16 -12.45 1.46
CA GLY A 156 -2.46 -12.67 0.83
C GLY A 156 -3.05 -14.01 1.20
N LYS A 157 -4.37 -14.07 1.30
CA LYS A 157 -5.06 -15.35 1.34
C LYS A 157 -4.94 -16.05 -0.01
N PRO A 158 -4.95 -17.40 -0.06
CA PRO A 158 -4.97 -18.14 -1.32
C PRO A 158 -6.05 -17.62 -2.28
N GLY A 159 -5.64 -17.27 -3.50
CA GLY A 159 -6.52 -16.68 -4.52
C GLY A 159 -6.54 -15.14 -4.58
N TYR A 160 -5.93 -14.45 -3.61
CA TYR A 160 -5.91 -12.99 -3.54
C TYR A 160 -4.52 -12.36 -3.68
N TYR A 161 -3.51 -13.12 -4.10
CA TYR A 161 -2.19 -12.55 -4.38
C TYR A 161 -2.27 -11.55 -5.52
N SER A 162 -1.63 -10.39 -5.37
CA SER A 162 -1.55 -9.40 -6.44
C SER A 162 -0.86 -10.01 -7.67
N LYS A 163 -1.57 -10.07 -8.78
CA LYS A 163 -1.02 -10.57 -10.05
C LYS A 163 0.10 -9.67 -10.55
N ASN A 164 -0.03 -8.36 -10.34
CA ASN A 164 0.98 -7.39 -10.71
C ASN A 164 2.28 -7.58 -9.90
N ASN A 165 2.20 -7.66 -8.56
CA ASN A 165 3.38 -7.87 -7.72
C ASN A 165 4.04 -9.22 -8.04
N SER A 166 3.26 -10.29 -8.16
CA SER A 166 3.76 -11.60 -8.55
C SER A 166 4.46 -11.58 -9.92
N ALA A 167 3.96 -10.78 -10.87
CA ALA A 167 4.57 -10.65 -12.19
C ALA A 167 5.96 -10.02 -12.16
N TYR A 168 6.22 -9.05 -11.26
CA TYR A 168 7.57 -8.49 -11.06
C TYR A 168 8.56 -9.55 -10.57
N TRP A 169 8.18 -10.34 -9.57
CA TRP A 169 9.03 -11.42 -9.04
C TRP A 169 9.27 -12.53 -10.05
N GLN A 170 8.31 -12.76 -10.95
CA GLN A 170 8.43 -13.71 -12.07
C GLN A 170 9.15 -13.11 -13.28
N GLN A 171 9.68 -11.89 -13.18
CA GLN A 171 10.38 -11.20 -14.27
C GLN A 171 9.55 -11.10 -15.56
N LYS A 172 8.23 -10.98 -15.44
CA LYS A 172 7.35 -10.78 -16.59
C LYS A 172 7.56 -9.39 -17.19
N LYS A 173 7.39 -9.32 -18.52
CA LYS A 173 7.43 -8.04 -19.25
C LYS A 173 6.26 -7.16 -18.86
N TYR A 174 6.50 -5.87 -18.77
CA TYR A 174 5.47 -4.87 -18.48
C TYR A 174 5.77 -3.54 -19.17
N ILE A 175 4.73 -2.76 -19.40
CA ILE A 175 4.80 -1.43 -20.00
C ILE A 175 4.31 -0.42 -18.96
N GLY A 176 5.13 0.59 -18.69
CA GLY A 176 4.78 1.74 -17.89
C GLY A 176 4.23 2.87 -18.75
N ILE A 177 3.06 3.39 -18.41
CA ILE A 177 2.41 4.51 -19.07
C ILE A 177 2.27 5.65 -18.05
N GLY A 178 2.65 6.85 -18.46
CA GLY A 178 2.63 8.03 -17.61
C GLY A 178 4.01 8.44 -17.07
N PRO A 179 4.10 9.62 -16.43
CA PRO A 179 5.33 10.12 -15.82
C PRO A 179 5.87 9.16 -14.77
N SER A 180 7.19 9.01 -14.69
CA SER A 180 7.91 8.09 -13.79
C SER A 180 7.66 6.60 -14.02
N ALA A 181 6.69 6.20 -14.82
CA ALA A 181 6.36 4.79 -15.00
C ALA A 181 7.52 4.01 -15.61
N HIS A 182 7.73 2.82 -15.07
CA HIS A 182 8.79 1.91 -15.50
C HIS A 182 8.27 0.89 -16.50
N SER A 183 9.14 0.43 -17.39
CA SER A 183 8.90 -0.65 -18.34
C SER A 183 10.00 -1.69 -18.27
N PHE A 184 9.69 -2.94 -18.61
CA PHE A 184 10.64 -4.02 -18.70
C PHE A 184 10.31 -4.93 -19.89
N ASP A 185 11.25 -5.12 -20.80
CA ASP A 185 11.09 -5.92 -22.02
C ASP A 185 11.54 -7.38 -21.87
N GLY A 186 11.97 -7.78 -20.67
CA GLY A 186 12.56 -9.07 -20.36
C GLY A 186 14.11 -9.05 -20.30
N VAL A 187 14.76 -7.97 -20.75
CA VAL A 187 16.21 -7.80 -20.75
C VAL A 187 16.60 -6.44 -20.18
N ARG A 188 15.91 -5.38 -20.59
CA ARG A 188 16.21 -4.00 -20.25
C ARG A 188 15.07 -3.38 -19.46
N ARG A 189 15.42 -2.55 -18.48
CA ARG A 189 14.48 -1.68 -17.75
C ARG A 189 14.62 -0.26 -18.27
N GLY A 190 13.48 0.37 -18.52
CA GLY A 190 13.38 1.78 -18.87
C GLY A 190 12.39 2.50 -17.93
N TRP A 191 12.39 3.82 -17.95
CA TRP A 191 11.44 4.64 -17.21
C TRP A 191 11.15 5.94 -17.94
N ASN A 192 9.97 6.48 -17.74
CA ASN A 192 9.54 7.74 -18.30
C ASN A 192 10.03 8.92 -17.45
N ILE A 193 10.07 10.11 -18.03
CA ILE A 193 10.46 11.34 -17.35
C ILE A 193 9.50 11.58 -16.16
N ASN A 194 10.04 11.88 -14.97
CA ASN A 194 9.30 12.11 -13.73
C ASN A 194 8.73 13.53 -13.58
N ASN A 195 8.28 14.13 -14.69
CA ASN A 195 7.72 15.48 -14.71
C ASN A 195 6.58 15.56 -15.73
N ASN A 196 5.37 15.86 -15.29
CA ASN A 196 4.17 15.85 -16.14
C ASN A 196 4.30 16.71 -17.40
N PRO A 197 4.65 18.02 -17.32
CA PRO A 197 4.82 18.85 -18.53
C PRO A 197 5.87 18.33 -19.49
N LYS A 198 7.01 17.82 -18.98
CA LYS A 198 8.06 17.29 -19.85
C LYS A 198 7.65 15.95 -20.48
N TYR A 199 6.92 15.12 -19.76
CA TYR A 199 6.37 13.87 -20.29
C TYR A 199 5.40 14.13 -21.43
N ILE A 200 4.43 15.03 -21.23
CA ILE A 200 3.48 15.43 -22.28
C ILE A 200 4.24 15.93 -23.52
N LYS A 201 5.17 16.85 -23.32
CA LYS A 201 5.97 17.40 -24.42
C LYS A 201 6.79 16.32 -25.16
N SER A 202 7.31 15.31 -24.46
CA SER A 202 8.07 14.24 -25.12
C SER A 202 7.19 13.36 -26.01
N ILE A 203 5.93 13.10 -25.57
CA ILE A 203 4.97 12.32 -26.37
C ILE A 203 4.47 13.11 -27.59
N GLU A 204 4.32 14.44 -27.50
CA GLU A 204 3.89 15.28 -28.61
C GLU A 204 4.96 15.46 -29.70
N GLN A 205 6.22 15.19 -29.37
CA GLN A 205 7.38 15.36 -30.28
C GLN A 205 7.83 14.06 -30.94
N GLU A 206 7.28 12.92 -30.59
CA GLU A 206 7.46 11.63 -31.26
C GLU A 206 6.38 11.39 -32.33
#